data_b67ba6be84b414bb4c0f6f72ad1c228f
#
_entry.id   b67ba6be84b414bb4c0f6f72ad1c228f
#
_cell.length_a   1.000
_cell.length_b   1.000
_cell.length_c   1.000
_cell.angle_alpha   90.00
_cell.angle_beta   90.00
_cell.angle_gamma   90.00
#
_symmetry.space_group_name_H-M   'P 1'
#
loop_
_entity.id
_entity.type
_entity.pdbx_description
1 polymer ?
#
loop_
_entity_poly.entity_id
_entity_poly.type
_entity_poly.pdbx_seq_one_letter_code
_entity_poly.pdbx_strand_id
1 'polypeptide(L)'
;MQKVNEIKNMDCDFIPLVAQVMEIRKRGDVPLAYIRTYGCQQNVADSEQVKGLLSQMGYEFTDKPDDADFILFNTCAVREHAEDRVFGNVGALKALKRKHPSILIALCGCMMEQEHIANRIYKSFPFVGLVFGTNYIHELPQLLYNCLVNGKRLVVRGNKDTTIYENIPTRRDGTFKGWLPIMYGCDNFCTYCIVPVSYTHLRAHETRGNL
;
A
#
# COMPACT_ATOMS: atom_id res chain seq x y z
N MET A 1 -7.16 11.94 14.27
CA MET A 1 -6.44 10.68 14.01
C MET A 1 -6.91 9.67 15.04
N GLN A 2 -7.83 8.79 14.67
CA GLN A 2 -8.23 7.67 15.53
C GLN A 2 -7.11 6.62 15.48
N LYS A 3 -6.62 6.24 16.66
CA LYS A 3 -5.59 5.22 16.83
C LYS A 3 -6.14 3.86 16.40
N VAL A 4 -5.43 3.18 15.53
CA VAL A 4 -5.71 1.80 15.05
C VAL A 4 -5.60 0.74 16.18
N ASN A 5 -5.42 1.17 17.44
CA ASN A 5 -5.19 0.28 18.58
C ASN A 5 -6.39 -0.58 19.02
N GLU A 6 -7.58 -0.40 18.44
CA GLU A 6 -8.76 -1.18 18.85
C GLU A 6 -9.01 -2.45 17.99
N ILE A 7 -8.18 -2.71 16.96
CA ILE A 7 -8.44 -3.80 16.00
C ILE A 7 -7.46 -4.99 16.19
N LYS A 8 -6.54 -4.93 17.13
CA LYS A 8 -5.43 -5.91 17.29
C LYS A 8 -5.80 -7.30 17.86
N ASN A 9 -7.06 -7.62 18.13
CA ASN A 9 -7.43 -8.85 18.82
C ASN A 9 -8.57 -9.65 18.14
N MET A 10 -8.44 -9.93 16.85
CA MET A 10 -9.25 -11.01 16.25
C MET A 10 -8.30 -11.90 15.45
N ASP A 11 -8.13 -13.15 15.92
CA ASP A 11 -7.59 -14.26 15.11
C ASP A 11 -8.56 -14.61 13.96
N CYS A 12 -8.89 -13.62 13.14
CA CYS A 12 -9.85 -13.76 12.06
C CYS A 12 -9.11 -13.74 10.72
N ASP A 13 -9.32 -14.76 9.91
CA ASP A 13 -8.83 -14.76 8.55
C ASP A 13 -9.67 -13.78 7.70
N PHE A 14 -9.11 -12.63 7.37
CA PHE A 14 -9.77 -11.59 6.59
C PHE A 14 -9.83 -11.89 5.09
N ILE A 15 -9.07 -12.85 4.59
CA ILE A 15 -9.04 -13.21 3.16
C ILE A 15 -10.42 -13.66 2.67
N PRO A 16 -11.07 -14.69 3.28
CA PRO A 16 -12.39 -15.10 2.84
C PRO A 16 -13.46 -14.03 3.09
N LEU A 17 -13.29 -13.20 4.12
CA LEU A 17 -14.25 -12.12 4.41
C LEU A 17 -14.22 -11.04 3.33
N VAL A 18 -13.05 -10.65 2.86
CA VAL A 18 -12.92 -9.70 1.73
C VAL A 18 -13.52 -10.29 0.47
N ALA A 19 -13.26 -11.57 0.18
CA ALA A 19 -13.82 -12.25 -0.99
C ALA A 19 -15.37 -12.22 -0.95
N GLN A 20 -15.99 -12.52 0.18
CA GLN A 20 -17.44 -12.44 0.34
C GLN A 20 -18.00 -11.03 0.14
N VAL A 21 -17.34 -10.01 0.69
CA VAL A 21 -17.74 -8.62 0.49
C VAL A 21 -17.63 -8.22 -0.97
N MET A 22 -16.58 -8.65 -1.65
CA MET A 22 -16.35 -8.32 -3.05
C MET A 22 -17.31 -9.03 -4.00
N GLU A 23 -17.79 -10.24 -3.67
CA GLU A 23 -18.88 -10.89 -4.44
C GLU A 23 -20.12 -9.99 -4.59
N ILE A 24 -20.41 -9.18 -3.58
CA ILE A 24 -21.55 -8.26 -3.57
C ILE A 24 -21.21 -6.93 -4.25
N ARG A 25 -19.97 -6.48 -4.17
CA ARG A 25 -19.53 -5.13 -4.57
C ARG A 25 -18.87 -5.04 -5.94
N LYS A 26 -18.44 -6.18 -6.51
CA LYS A 26 -17.81 -6.25 -7.83
C LYS A 26 -18.73 -5.71 -8.92
N ARG A 27 -18.16 -5.08 -9.93
CA ARG A 27 -18.90 -4.51 -11.06
C ARG A 27 -19.03 -5.45 -12.25
N GLY A 28 -18.24 -6.50 -12.30
CA GLY A 28 -18.22 -7.52 -13.33
C GLY A 28 -18.39 -8.93 -12.75
N ASP A 29 -17.98 -9.93 -13.51
CA ASP A 29 -18.05 -11.35 -13.09
C ASP A 29 -17.09 -11.66 -11.94
N VAL A 30 -15.90 -11.03 -11.96
CA VAL A 30 -14.87 -11.14 -10.92
C VAL A 30 -14.41 -9.75 -10.48
N PRO A 31 -13.99 -9.56 -9.22
CA PRO A 31 -13.43 -8.29 -8.78
C PRO A 31 -12.07 -8.05 -9.46
N LEU A 32 -11.88 -6.85 -10.01
CA LEU A 32 -10.67 -6.49 -10.73
C LEU A 32 -9.81 -5.50 -9.94
N ALA A 33 -8.50 -5.74 -9.92
CA ALA A 33 -7.52 -4.86 -9.32
C ALA A 33 -6.58 -4.27 -10.37
N TYR A 34 -6.38 -2.96 -10.29
CA TYR A 34 -5.35 -2.23 -11.04
C TYR A 34 -4.23 -1.84 -10.11
N ILE A 35 -3.00 -2.29 -10.38
CA ILE A 35 -1.82 -1.98 -9.57
C ILE A 35 -0.78 -1.27 -10.44
N ARG A 36 -0.36 -0.10 -10.00
CA ARG A 36 0.70 0.67 -10.65
C ARG A 36 1.85 0.92 -9.70
N THR A 37 3.03 0.45 -10.08
CA THR A 37 4.25 0.60 -9.28
C THR A 37 5.09 1.77 -9.78
N TYR A 38 5.44 2.64 -8.86
CA TYR A 38 6.37 3.74 -9.06
C TYR A 38 7.56 3.52 -8.13
N GLY A 39 8.74 3.25 -8.67
CA GLY A 39 9.88 3.17 -7.78
C GLY A 39 10.96 2.18 -8.16
N CYS A 40 11.60 1.62 -7.15
CA CYS A 40 12.72 0.70 -7.24
C CYS A 40 12.24 -0.77 -7.30
N GLN A 41 13.21 -1.69 -7.33
CA GLN A 41 12.94 -3.14 -7.34
C GLN A 41 12.20 -3.61 -6.09
N GLN A 42 12.45 -2.98 -4.94
CA GLN A 42 11.71 -3.30 -3.72
C GLN A 42 10.20 -3.00 -3.88
N ASN A 43 9.85 -1.87 -4.49
CA ASN A 43 8.43 -1.59 -4.76
C ASN A 43 7.81 -2.61 -5.74
N VAL A 44 8.60 -3.18 -6.65
CA VAL A 44 8.11 -4.25 -7.53
C VAL A 44 7.84 -5.52 -6.71
N ALA A 45 8.78 -5.94 -5.86
CA ALA A 45 8.58 -7.08 -4.96
C ALA A 45 7.37 -6.89 -4.03
N ASP A 46 7.23 -5.70 -3.44
CA ASP A 46 6.08 -5.35 -2.61
C ASP A 46 4.75 -5.45 -3.40
N SER A 47 4.74 -5.01 -4.66
CA SER A 47 3.57 -5.11 -5.52
C SER A 47 3.24 -6.56 -5.89
N GLU A 48 4.24 -7.43 -6.07
CA GLU A 48 4.04 -8.87 -6.29
C GLU A 48 3.42 -9.54 -5.06
N GLN A 49 3.82 -9.14 -3.84
CA GLN A 49 3.19 -9.61 -2.60
C GLN A 49 1.74 -9.11 -2.47
N VAL A 50 1.49 -7.84 -2.75
CA VAL A 50 0.13 -7.28 -2.78
C VAL A 50 -0.74 -8.04 -3.79
N LYS A 51 -0.22 -8.32 -5.00
CA LYS A 51 -0.93 -9.13 -6.00
C LYS A 51 -1.22 -10.55 -5.48
N GLY A 52 -0.27 -11.15 -4.78
CA GLY A 52 -0.46 -12.46 -4.16
C GLY A 52 -1.63 -12.47 -3.16
N LEU A 53 -1.66 -11.52 -2.24
CA LEU A 53 -2.75 -11.34 -1.27
C LEU A 53 -4.10 -11.08 -1.96
N LEU A 54 -4.13 -10.18 -2.95
CA LEU A 54 -5.35 -9.89 -3.70
C LEU A 54 -5.86 -11.11 -4.48
N SER A 55 -4.97 -11.92 -5.06
CA SER A 55 -5.35 -13.17 -5.71
C SER A 55 -6.01 -14.15 -4.75
N GLN A 56 -5.53 -14.25 -3.51
CA GLN A 56 -6.16 -15.08 -2.48
C GLN A 56 -7.55 -14.55 -2.06
N MET A 57 -7.77 -13.25 -2.17
CA MET A 57 -9.07 -12.61 -1.94
C MET A 57 -10.00 -12.64 -3.17
N GLY A 58 -9.62 -13.37 -4.23
CA GLY A 58 -10.44 -13.55 -5.42
C GLY A 58 -10.32 -12.46 -6.48
N TYR A 59 -9.38 -11.52 -6.36
CA TYR A 59 -9.17 -10.50 -7.38
C TYR A 59 -8.40 -11.05 -8.59
N GLU A 60 -8.83 -10.63 -9.77
CA GLU A 60 -8.05 -10.66 -10.99
C GLU A 60 -7.45 -9.28 -11.31
N PHE A 61 -6.57 -9.20 -12.31
CA PHE A 61 -5.82 -7.98 -12.59
C PHE A 61 -6.16 -7.41 -13.96
N THR A 62 -6.20 -6.10 -14.04
CA THR A 62 -6.43 -5.36 -15.27
C THR A 62 -5.37 -4.27 -15.46
N ASP A 63 -5.07 -3.95 -16.72
CA ASP A 63 -4.19 -2.83 -17.09
C ASP A 63 -4.97 -1.51 -17.26
N LYS A 64 -6.30 -1.55 -17.11
CA LYS A 64 -7.16 -0.39 -17.26
C LYS A 64 -7.78 0.02 -15.92
N PRO A 65 -7.48 1.23 -15.40
CA PRO A 65 -8.05 1.69 -14.14
C PRO A 65 -9.58 1.82 -14.17
N ASP A 66 -10.17 2.04 -15.36
CA ASP A 66 -11.63 2.18 -15.51
C ASP A 66 -12.39 0.88 -15.22
N ASP A 67 -11.76 -0.27 -15.45
CA ASP A 67 -12.37 -1.58 -15.23
C ASP A 67 -12.19 -2.07 -13.77
N ALA A 68 -11.28 -1.45 -13.01
CA ALA A 68 -10.89 -1.92 -11.70
C ALA A 68 -11.89 -1.56 -10.59
N ASP A 69 -12.13 -2.49 -9.67
CA ASP A 69 -12.86 -2.27 -8.40
C ASP A 69 -11.93 -1.79 -7.29
N PHE A 70 -10.65 -2.17 -7.39
CA PHE A 70 -9.58 -1.75 -6.50
C PHE A 70 -8.41 -1.17 -7.30
N ILE A 71 -7.98 0.04 -6.96
CA ILE A 71 -6.83 0.71 -7.58
C ILE A 71 -5.78 0.96 -6.53
N LEU A 72 -4.55 0.45 -6.75
CA LEU A 72 -3.41 0.66 -5.88
C LEU A 72 -2.26 1.31 -6.62
N PHE A 73 -1.72 2.38 -6.06
CA PHE A 73 -0.44 2.95 -6.46
C PHE A 73 0.61 2.65 -5.39
N ASN A 74 1.62 1.86 -5.75
CA ASN A 74 2.79 1.62 -4.91
C ASN A 74 3.87 2.65 -5.24
N THR A 75 4.32 3.39 -4.24
CA THR A 75 5.04 4.65 -4.41
C THR A 75 6.40 4.64 -3.73
N CYS A 76 7.35 5.39 -4.28
CA CYS A 76 8.73 5.44 -3.84
C CYS A 76 9.10 6.80 -3.26
N ALA A 77 9.86 6.80 -2.15
CA ALA A 77 10.37 8.01 -1.51
C ALA A 77 11.70 8.53 -2.08
N VAL A 78 12.40 7.70 -2.88
CA VAL A 78 13.80 7.96 -3.26
C VAL A 78 13.94 8.77 -4.55
N ARG A 79 12.94 8.77 -5.41
CA ARG A 79 13.02 9.41 -6.73
C ARG A 79 12.45 10.81 -6.67
N GLU A 80 13.30 11.79 -6.92
CA GLU A 80 12.91 13.17 -7.18
C GLU A 80 11.88 13.19 -8.32
N HIS A 81 10.86 14.02 -8.23
CA HIS A 81 9.70 14.07 -9.13
C HIS A 81 8.75 12.84 -9.10
N ALA A 82 9.02 11.82 -8.27
CA ALA A 82 8.05 10.74 -8.11
C ALA A 82 6.75 11.24 -7.48
N GLU A 83 6.85 12.19 -6.56
CA GLU A 83 5.70 12.77 -5.85
C GLU A 83 4.74 13.47 -6.81
N ASP A 84 5.23 14.38 -7.64
CA ASP A 84 4.38 15.14 -8.55
C ASP A 84 3.69 14.25 -9.57
N ARG A 85 4.42 13.24 -10.06
CA ARG A 85 3.86 12.24 -10.97
C ARG A 85 2.77 11.41 -10.29
N VAL A 86 2.99 10.98 -9.05
CA VAL A 86 2.00 10.23 -8.27
C VAL A 86 0.78 11.11 -8.01
N PHE A 87 0.97 12.34 -7.52
CA PHE A 87 -0.15 13.26 -7.24
C PHE A 87 -0.96 13.62 -8.49
N GLY A 88 -0.29 13.81 -9.64
CA GLY A 88 -0.98 14.03 -10.92
C GLY A 88 -1.85 12.84 -11.32
N ASN A 89 -1.31 11.62 -11.23
CA ASN A 89 -2.05 10.41 -11.56
C ASN A 89 -3.17 10.11 -10.55
N VAL A 90 -2.95 10.34 -9.25
CA VAL A 90 -4.01 10.23 -8.24
C VAL A 90 -5.11 11.24 -8.50
N GLY A 91 -4.75 12.49 -8.82
CA GLY A 91 -5.71 13.53 -9.17
C GLY A 91 -6.63 13.16 -10.34
N ALA A 92 -6.07 12.50 -11.36
CA ALA A 92 -6.83 12.03 -12.53
C ALA A 92 -7.91 10.99 -12.14
N LEU A 93 -7.70 10.20 -11.09
CA LEU A 93 -8.69 9.22 -10.61
C LEU A 93 -9.94 9.86 -9.99
N LYS A 94 -9.93 11.18 -9.73
CA LYS A 94 -11.09 11.87 -9.15
C LYS A 94 -12.33 11.76 -10.03
N ALA A 95 -12.16 11.88 -11.34
CA ALA A 95 -13.27 11.75 -12.31
C ALA A 95 -13.81 10.30 -12.30
N LEU A 96 -12.92 9.32 -12.30
CA LEU A 96 -13.28 7.91 -12.23
C LEU A 96 -14.02 7.56 -10.94
N LYS A 97 -13.54 8.05 -9.79
CA LYS A 97 -14.20 7.85 -8.49
C LYS A 97 -15.60 8.48 -8.42
N ARG A 98 -15.80 9.61 -9.10
CA ARG A 98 -17.14 10.22 -9.23
C ARG A 98 -18.09 9.37 -10.06
N LYS A 99 -17.58 8.82 -11.18
CA LYS A 99 -18.36 7.95 -12.07
C LYS A 99 -18.69 6.61 -11.41
N HIS A 100 -17.76 6.06 -10.65
CA HIS A 100 -17.87 4.77 -9.98
C HIS A 100 -17.53 4.91 -8.48
N PRO A 101 -18.49 5.31 -7.64
CA PRO A 101 -18.25 5.56 -6.20
C PRO A 101 -17.81 4.32 -5.40
N SER A 102 -18.10 3.12 -5.90
CA SER A 102 -17.72 1.86 -5.26
C SER A 102 -16.23 1.53 -5.35
N ILE A 103 -15.50 2.10 -6.34
CA ILE A 103 -14.06 1.85 -6.49
C ILE A 103 -13.32 2.25 -5.20
N LEU A 104 -12.47 1.36 -4.69
CA LEU A 104 -11.56 1.69 -3.62
C LEU A 104 -10.20 2.09 -4.20
N ILE A 105 -9.75 3.30 -3.88
CA ILE A 105 -8.43 3.81 -4.30
C ILE A 105 -7.51 3.77 -3.10
N ALA A 106 -6.35 3.15 -3.28
CA ALA A 106 -5.32 2.96 -2.26
C ALA A 106 -3.95 3.47 -2.71
N LEU A 107 -3.15 3.91 -1.75
CA LEU A 107 -1.76 4.29 -1.92
C LEU A 107 -0.90 3.53 -0.92
N CYS A 108 0.20 2.97 -1.37
CA CYS A 108 1.17 2.32 -0.48
C CYS A 108 2.62 2.63 -0.88
N GLY A 109 3.53 2.04 -0.15
CA GLY A 109 4.97 2.12 -0.41
C GLY A 109 5.70 3.09 0.51
N CYS A 110 7.03 3.17 0.35
CA CYS A 110 7.90 3.93 1.25
C CYS A 110 7.59 5.44 1.29
N MET A 111 7.02 6.00 0.23
CA MET A 111 6.60 7.41 0.22
C MET A 111 5.48 7.67 1.26
N MET A 112 4.65 6.68 1.55
CA MET A 112 3.54 6.79 2.52
C MET A 112 4.01 6.80 3.98
N GLU A 113 5.25 6.40 4.26
CA GLU A 113 5.85 6.51 5.60
C GLU A 113 6.16 7.96 5.97
N GLN A 114 6.32 8.84 4.99
CA GLN A 114 6.59 10.26 5.23
C GLN A 114 5.32 10.98 5.71
N GLU A 115 5.40 11.57 6.90
CA GLU A 115 4.24 12.20 7.56
C GLU A 115 3.62 13.34 6.75
N HIS A 116 4.44 14.19 6.18
CA HIS A 116 3.96 15.34 5.40
C HIS A 116 3.23 14.89 4.13
N ILE A 117 3.68 13.79 3.50
CA ILE A 117 3.03 13.21 2.32
C ILE A 117 1.68 12.60 2.69
N ALA A 118 1.64 11.76 3.73
CA ALA A 118 0.40 11.16 4.20
C ALA A 118 -0.64 12.22 4.59
N ASN A 119 -0.20 13.29 5.26
CA ASN A 119 -1.05 14.43 5.60
C ASN A 119 -1.53 15.21 4.36
N ARG A 120 -0.67 15.40 3.35
CA ARG A 120 -1.04 16.03 2.07
C ARG A 120 -2.11 15.19 1.35
N ILE A 121 -1.92 13.87 1.28
CA ILE A 121 -2.91 12.96 0.68
C ILE A 121 -4.23 13.02 1.43
N TYR A 122 -4.17 12.98 2.76
CA TYR A 122 -5.38 13.05 3.58
C TYR A 122 -6.20 14.30 3.33
N LYS A 123 -5.55 15.46 3.19
CA LYS A 123 -6.19 16.75 2.98
C LYS A 123 -6.62 16.97 1.52
N SER A 124 -5.75 16.66 0.55
CA SER A 124 -5.93 17.04 -0.85
C SER A 124 -6.70 16.00 -1.68
N PHE A 125 -6.71 14.72 -1.24
CA PHE A 125 -7.34 13.63 -1.98
C PHE A 125 -8.36 12.87 -1.12
N PRO A 126 -9.49 13.49 -0.76
CA PRO A 126 -10.48 12.90 0.14
C PRO A 126 -11.14 11.63 -0.42
N PHE A 127 -11.00 11.37 -1.70
CA PHE A 127 -11.53 10.19 -2.39
C PHE A 127 -10.59 8.96 -2.31
N VAL A 128 -9.35 9.11 -1.82
CA VAL A 128 -8.46 7.99 -1.51
C VAL A 128 -8.92 7.36 -0.20
N GLY A 129 -9.29 6.08 -0.24
CA GLY A 129 -9.87 5.37 0.90
C GLY A 129 -8.84 4.69 1.81
N LEU A 130 -7.69 4.28 1.27
CA LEU A 130 -6.67 3.55 2.01
C LEU A 130 -5.28 4.10 1.72
N VAL A 131 -4.51 4.38 2.76
CA VAL A 131 -3.09 4.76 2.68
C VAL A 131 -2.33 3.91 3.71
N PHE A 132 -1.30 3.18 3.29
CA PHE A 132 -0.52 2.35 4.19
C PHE A 132 0.96 2.28 3.82
N GLY A 133 1.80 2.16 4.85
CA GLY A 133 3.24 2.00 4.70
C GLY A 133 3.64 0.58 4.28
N THR A 134 4.91 0.39 3.92
CA THR A 134 5.45 -0.92 3.49
C THR A 134 5.34 -1.99 4.57
N ASN A 135 5.44 -1.61 5.85
CA ASN A 135 5.35 -2.53 6.98
C ASN A 135 3.94 -3.11 7.20
N TYR A 136 2.94 -2.63 6.47
CA TYR A 136 1.54 -3.04 6.61
C TYR A 136 1.03 -3.90 5.45
N ILE A 137 1.91 -4.34 4.53
CA ILE A 137 1.49 -5.16 3.39
C ILE A 137 0.83 -6.45 3.85
N HIS A 138 1.37 -7.10 4.88
CA HIS A 138 0.81 -8.34 5.45
C HIS A 138 -0.59 -8.15 6.06
N GLU A 139 -0.92 -6.92 6.50
CA GLU A 139 -2.24 -6.57 7.05
C GLU A 139 -3.24 -6.14 5.96
N LEU A 140 -2.87 -6.13 4.68
CA LEU A 140 -3.73 -5.67 3.59
C LEU A 140 -5.14 -6.29 3.61
N PRO A 141 -5.34 -7.60 3.87
CA PRO A 141 -6.69 -8.16 3.93
C PRO A 141 -7.56 -7.50 5.01
N GLN A 142 -7.01 -7.27 6.19
CA GLN A 142 -7.70 -6.60 7.30
C GLN A 142 -8.01 -5.13 6.98
N LEU A 143 -7.03 -4.41 6.42
CA LEU A 143 -7.19 -3.01 6.03
C LEU A 143 -8.26 -2.86 4.95
N LEU A 144 -8.24 -3.75 3.97
CA LEU A 144 -9.21 -3.77 2.88
C LEU A 144 -10.62 -4.04 3.42
N TYR A 145 -10.78 -5.07 4.25
CA TYR A 145 -12.05 -5.39 4.89
C TYR A 145 -12.62 -4.19 5.64
N ASN A 146 -11.80 -3.54 6.46
CA ASN A 146 -12.23 -2.38 7.22
C ASN A 146 -12.66 -1.20 6.34
N CYS A 147 -11.96 -0.94 5.24
CA CYS A 147 -12.38 0.09 4.28
C CYS A 147 -13.69 -0.27 3.58
N LEU A 148 -13.85 -1.53 3.19
CA LEU A 148 -15.03 -1.99 2.45
C LEU A 148 -16.27 -2.02 3.32
N VAL A 149 -16.17 -2.51 4.56
CA VAL A 149 -17.33 -2.67 5.45
C VAL A 149 -17.69 -1.36 6.15
N ASN A 150 -16.70 -0.67 6.71
CA ASN A 150 -16.96 0.53 7.51
C ASN A 150 -17.08 1.81 6.65
N GLY A 151 -16.66 1.76 5.38
CA GLY A 151 -16.64 2.93 4.50
C GLY A 151 -15.71 4.06 4.96
N LYS A 152 -14.87 3.82 5.97
CA LYS A 152 -13.98 4.82 6.56
C LYS A 152 -12.64 4.84 5.85
N ARG A 153 -12.09 6.04 5.68
CA ARG A 153 -10.71 6.21 5.22
C ARG A 153 -9.74 5.73 6.29
N LEU A 154 -8.76 4.95 5.88
CA LEU A 154 -7.68 4.49 6.74
C LEU A 154 -6.33 5.06 6.28
N VAL A 155 -5.56 5.55 7.23
CA VAL A 155 -4.16 5.95 7.03
C VAL A 155 -3.32 5.26 8.11
N VAL A 156 -2.52 4.30 7.68
CA VAL A 156 -1.76 3.41 8.56
C VAL A 156 -0.28 3.48 8.19
N ARG A 157 0.55 3.97 9.10
CA ARG A 157 1.98 4.18 8.89
C ARG A 157 2.75 4.21 10.20
N GLY A 158 4.07 4.19 10.11
CA GLY A 158 4.94 4.40 11.26
C GLY A 158 4.91 3.25 12.27
N ASN A 159 4.68 2.01 11.81
CA ASN A 159 4.80 0.85 12.68
C ASN A 159 6.28 0.67 13.05
N LYS A 160 6.53 0.59 14.36
CA LYS A 160 7.85 0.30 14.91
C LYS A 160 8.09 -1.20 15.07
N ASP A 161 7.14 -2.02 14.64
CA ASP A 161 7.31 -3.47 14.66
C ASP A 161 8.39 -3.87 13.66
N THR A 162 9.44 -4.49 14.13
CA THR A 162 10.56 -4.99 13.33
C THR A 162 10.34 -6.42 12.86
N THR A 163 9.17 -6.98 13.12
CA THR A 163 8.84 -8.35 12.71
C THR A 163 8.89 -8.47 11.19
N ILE A 164 9.72 -9.38 10.71
CA ILE A 164 9.75 -9.77 9.30
C ILE A 164 8.66 -10.80 9.09
N TYR A 165 7.69 -10.47 8.27
CA TYR A 165 6.62 -11.41 7.89
C TYR A 165 7.08 -12.20 6.68
N GLU A 166 7.41 -13.46 6.92
CA GLU A 166 7.77 -14.44 5.89
C GLU A 166 6.50 -15.08 5.29
N ASN A 167 6.66 -15.70 4.13
CA ASN A 167 5.59 -16.46 3.46
C ASN A 167 4.38 -15.62 3.00
N ILE A 168 4.52 -14.31 2.83
CA ILE A 168 3.48 -13.54 2.14
C ILE A 168 3.33 -14.08 0.72
N PRO A 169 2.12 -14.45 0.29
CA PRO A 169 1.88 -14.97 -1.05
C PRO A 169 2.33 -13.95 -2.10
N THR A 170 2.99 -14.45 -3.14
CA THR A 170 3.56 -13.60 -4.19
C THR A 170 3.02 -14.01 -5.55
N ARG A 171 2.49 -13.06 -6.30
CA ARG A 171 2.10 -13.26 -7.71
C ARG A 171 3.00 -12.43 -8.61
N ARG A 172 3.80 -13.10 -9.39
CA ARG A 172 4.75 -12.49 -10.33
C ARG A 172 4.10 -12.20 -11.67
N ASP A 173 4.52 -11.08 -12.29
CA ASP A 173 4.04 -10.70 -13.63
C ASP A 173 4.72 -11.47 -14.77
N GLY A 174 5.87 -12.10 -14.50
CA GLY A 174 6.67 -12.82 -15.49
C GLY A 174 7.11 -14.20 -15.03
N THR A 175 7.39 -15.07 -16.01
CA THR A 175 7.85 -16.45 -15.76
C THR A 175 9.35 -16.56 -15.52
N PHE A 176 10.16 -15.57 -15.98
CA PHE A 176 11.62 -15.66 -15.98
C PHE A 176 12.33 -14.72 -15.00
N LYS A 177 11.63 -13.80 -14.39
CA LYS A 177 12.18 -12.84 -13.43
C LYS A 177 11.32 -12.78 -12.19
N GLY A 178 11.95 -12.77 -11.02
CA GLY A 178 11.33 -12.52 -9.73
C GLY A 178 12.28 -11.72 -8.86
N TRP A 179 11.72 -10.85 -8.04
CA TRP A 179 12.49 -10.10 -7.06
C TRP A 179 12.39 -10.82 -5.72
N LEU A 180 13.54 -11.13 -5.12
CA LEU A 180 13.61 -11.71 -3.80
C LEU A 180 14.21 -10.68 -2.85
N PRO A 181 13.42 -10.10 -1.94
CA PRO A 181 13.97 -9.30 -0.85
C PRO A 181 14.82 -10.19 0.05
N ILE A 182 16.11 -9.85 0.22
CA ILE A 182 17.05 -10.61 1.05
C ILE A 182 17.35 -9.89 2.37
N MET A 183 16.90 -8.64 2.51
CA MET A 183 17.13 -7.83 3.69
C MET A 183 16.07 -6.75 3.81
N TYR A 184 15.66 -6.45 5.04
CA TYR A 184 14.79 -5.33 5.37
C TYR A 184 15.53 -4.35 6.27
N GLY A 185 15.48 -3.06 5.92
CA GLY A 185 16.20 -2.02 6.64
C GLY A 185 17.70 -2.00 6.33
N CYS A 186 18.42 -1.18 7.09
CA CYS A 186 19.87 -1.03 6.97
C CYS A 186 20.42 -0.39 8.25
N ASP A 187 21.50 -0.94 8.78
CA ASP A 187 22.19 -0.44 9.98
C ASP A 187 23.35 0.52 9.63
N ASN A 188 23.54 0.85 8.37
CA ASN A 188 24.55 1.82 7.94
C ASN A 188 24.07 3.25 8.12
N PHE A 189 24.98 4.12 8.53
CA PHE A 189 24.74 5.54 8.81
C PHE A 189 25.20 6.44 7.67
N CYS A 190 24.61 6.29 6.50
CA CYS A 190 24.93 7.14 5.35
C CYS A 190 24.26 8.51 5.49
N THR A 191 25.03 9.59 5.30
CA THR A 191 24.59 10.97 5.61
C THR A 191 23.36 11.47 4.85
N TYR A 192 23.04 10.91 3.69
CA TYR A 192 21.90 11.33 2.87
C TYR A 192 20.93 10.17 2.54
N CYS A 193 21.01 9.09 3.30
CA CYS A 193 20.19 7.91 3.04
C CYS A 193 18.74 8.11 3.45
N ILE A 194 17.81 7.74 2.57
CA ILE A 194 16.36 7.78 2.85
C ILE A 194 15.86 6.54 3.61
N VAL A 195 16.66 5.45 3.65
CA VAL A 195 16.24 4.19 4.26
C VAL A 195 15.83 4.34 5.73
N PRO A 196 16.55 5.08 6.59
CA PRO A 196 16.14 5.30 7.97
C PRO A 196 14.76 5.94 8.13
N VAL A 197 14.33 6.72 7.16
CA VAL A 197 13.01 7.36 7.18
C VAL A 197 11.89 6.38 6.82
N SER A 198 12.19 5.41 5.94
CA SER A 198 11.18 4.54 5.35
C SER A 198 11.15 3.12 5.92
N TYR A 199 12.30 2.62 6.41
CA TYR A 199 12.45 1.19 6.74
C TYR A 199 13.09 0.92 8.10
N THR A 200 13.65 1.91 8.79
CA THR A 200 14.33 1.71 10.05
C THR A 200 13.84 2.67 11.12
N HIS A 201 14.18 2.37 12.38
CA HIS A 201 13.89 3.23 13.54
C HIS A 201 14.87 4.39 13.68
N LEU A 202 16.00 4.35 12.97
CA LEU A 202 17.04 5.35 13.05
C LEU A 202 16.75 6.45 12.01
N ARG A 203 16.67 7.68 12.47
CA ARG A 203 16.62 8.84 11.58
C ARG A 203 18.03 9.14 11.11
N ALA A 204 18.20 9.43 9.83
CA ALA A 204 19.50 9.76 9.26
C ALA A 204 20.20 10.93 9.96
N HIS A 205 19.43 11.83 10.62
CA HIS A 205 19.93 12.95 11.39
C HIS A 205 20.25 12.65 12.86
N GLU A 206 19.72 11.56 13.42
CA GLU A 206 19.95 11.22 14.84
C GLU A 206 21.33 10.61 15.08
N THR A 207 22.00 10.16 14.04
CA THR A 207 23.31 9.51 14.12
C THR A 207 24.47 10.48 14.24
N ARG A 208 24.26 11.77 13.99
CA ARG A 208 25.29 12.80 14.12
C ARG A 208 25.15 13.71 15.35
N GLY A 209 23.99 13.70 16.01
CA GLY A 209 23.72 14.55 17.16
C GLY A 209 24.13 13.97 18.51
N ASN A 210 24.52 12.70 18.53
CA ASN A 210 24.83 11.95 19.78
C ASN A 210 26.25 11.37 19.79
N LEU A 211 27.18 11.94 19.01
CA LEU A 211 28.63 11.68 19.12
C LEU A 211 29.36 12.89 19.66
#